data_acb8a22610fccf8537ee8a0b9c9ebb7d
#
_entry.id   acb8a22610fccf8537ee8a0b9c9ebb7d
#
_cell.length_a   1.000
_cell.length_b   1.000
_cell.length_c   1.000
_cell.angle_alpha   90.00
_cell.angle_beta   90.00
_cell.angle_gamma   90.00
#
_symmetry.space_group_name_H-M   'P 1'
#
loop_
_entity.id
_entity.type
_entity.pdbx_description
1 polymer ?
#
loop_
_entity_poly.entity_id
_entity_poly.type
_entity_poly.pdbx_seq_one_letter_code
_entity_poly.pdbx_strand_id
1 'polypeptide(L)'
;MSEHRATVHWNRQDKSFTPKEYSREHLWTFEGGSEVRASAAPKYLGDPALVDPEEAFVAAISSCHMLTFLALAARDGFVIDDYEDGAVGFMERNAEKRIAITRVVLSPKITWGGEPPSQEKLDELHENAHKHCFIANSVTTKISVEEPS
;
A
#
# COMPACT_ATOMS: atom_id res chain seq x y z
N MET A 1 -3.09 7.49 22.19
CA MET A 1 -2.13 6.60 21.54
C MET A 1 -2.81 5.26 21.24
N SER A 2 -2.60 4.71 20.07
CA SER A 2 -3.14 3.41 19.68
C SER A 2 -2.01 2.44 19.30
N GLU A 3 -2.28 1.15 19.49
CA GLU A 3 -1.34 0.10 19.11
C GLU A 3 -1.93 -0.69 17.94
N HIS A 4 -1.09 -1.10 17.02
CA HIS A 4 -1.47 -1.86 15.83
C HIS A 4 -0.56 -3.08 15.74
N ARG A 5 -1.15 -4.27 15.75
CA ARG A 5 -0.41 -5.53 15.90
C ARG A 5 -0.58 -6.43 14.69
N ALA A 6 0.51 -7.09 14.35
CA ALA A 6 0.51 -8.19 13.38
C ALA A 6 1.46 -9.27 13.88
N THR A 7 1.11 -10.52 13.61
CA THR A 7 1.99 -11.66 13.87
C THR A 7 2.49 -12.20 12.54
N VAL A 8 3.80 -12.37 12.43
CA VAL A 8 4.45 -12.97 11.24
C VAL A 8 5.05 -14.30 11.68
N HIS A 9 4.64 -15.40 11.03
CA HIS A 9 5.06 -16.74 11.41
C HIS A 9 5.56 -17.53 10.22
N TRP A 10 6.78 -18.02 10.30
CA TRP A 10 7.41 -18.92 9.34
C TRP A 10 7.79 -20.24 10.03
N ASN A 11 7.69 -21.33 9.32
CA ASN A 11 8.07 -22.66 9.80
C ASN A 11 8.79 -23.42 8.69
N ARG A 12 9.89 -24.06 9.02
CA ARG A 12 10.69 -24.82 8.05
C ARG A 12 9.97 -26.05 7.50
N GLN A 13 9.06 -26.67 8.24
CA GLN A 13 8.27 -27.84 7.84
C GLN A 13 9.14 -29.03 7.37
N ASP A 14 10.24 -29.30 8.06
CA ASP A 14 11.19 -30.39 7.74
C ASP A 14 11.82 -30.31 6.34
N LYS A 15 11.72 -29.15 5.68
CA LYS A 15 12.37 -28.90 4.40
C LYS A 15 13.84 -28.52 4.59
N SER A 16 14.62 -28.65 3.53
CA SER A 16 16.02 -28.20 3.53
C SER A 16 16.12 -26.72 3.87
N PHE A 17 17.11 -26.34 4.70
CA PHE A 17 17.37 -24.94 5.05
C PHE A 17 18.69 -24.48 4.45
N THR A 18 18.75 -24.51 3.13
CA THR A 18 19.86 -23.96 2.36
C THR A 18 19.38 -22.72 1.59
N PRO A 19 20.28 -21.78 1.22
CA PRO A 19 19.89 -20.49 0.66
C PRO A 19 18.93 -20.56 -0.53
N LYS A 20 19.00 -21.59 -1.36
CA LYS A 20 18.16 -21.74 -2.54
C LYS A 20 16.93 -22.61 -2.35
N GLU A 21 16.85 -23.34 -1.25
CA GLU A 21 15.85 -24.41 -1.09
C GLU A 21 14.78 -24.14 -0.05
N TYR A 22 15.04 -23.31 0.98
CA TYR A 22 14.01 -23.09 2.00
C TYR A 22 12.83 -22.30 1.41
N SER A 23 11.62 -22.62 1.88
CA SER A 23 10.41 -21.90 1.47
C SER A 23 10.39 -20.50 2.06
N ARG A 24 9.96 -19.52 1.27
CA ARG A 24 9.72 -18.15 1.73
C ARG A 24 8.28 -17.94 2.17
N GLU A 25 7.43 -18.97 2.01
CA GLU A 25 6.03 -18.88 2.40
C GLU A 25 5.90 -18.75 3.92
N HIS A 26 5.07 -17.82 4.33
CA HIS A 26 4.79 -17.54 5.74
C HIS A 26 3.37 -16.97 5.87
N LEU A 27 2.95 -16.74 7.10
CA LEU A 27 1.60 -16.28 7.39
C LEU A 27 1.65 -14.98 8.20
N TRP A 28 0.83 -14.02 7.79
CA TRP A 28 0.53 -12.83 8.58
C TRP A 28 -0.85 -13.02 9.21
N THR A 29 -0.96 -12.75 10.51
CA THR A 29 -2.23 -12.79 11.23
C THR A 29 -2.44 -11.46 11.93
N PHE A 30 -3.63 -10.92 11.84
CA PHE A 30 -4.01 -9.63 12.42
C PHE A 30 -4.98 -9.83 13.59
N GLU A 31 -5.12 -8.80 14.45
CA GLU A 31 -5.92 -8.88 15.66
C GLU A 31 -7.38 -9.32 15.43
N GLY A 32 -7.97 -8.91 14.32
CA GLY A 32 -9.34 -9.28 13.96
C GLY A 32 -9.51 -10.70 13.42
N GLY A 33 -8.43 -11.47 13.34
CA GLY A 33 -8.46 -12.84 12.81
C GLY A 33 -8.20 -12.93 11.31
N SER A 34 -8.03 -11.81 10.60
CA SER A 34 -7.66 -11.84 9.18
C SER A 34 -6.28 -12.44 9.00
N GLU A 35 -6.14 -13.26 7.98
CA GLU A 35 -4.87 -13.91 7.65
C GLU A 35 -4.48 -13.60 6.21
N VAL A 36 -3.17 -13.46 5.97
CA VAL A 36 -2.61 -13.27 4.64
C VAL A 36 -1.46 -14.25 4.46
N ARG A 37 -1.57 -15.09 3.43
CA ARG A 37 -0.45 -15.93 3.01
C ARG A 37 0.54 -15.07 2.25
N ALA A 38 1.77 -15.05 2.69
CA ALA A 38 2.81 -14.17 2.19
C ALA A 38 4.06 -14.96 1.78
N SER A 39 4.89 -14.34 0.97
CA SER A 39 6.18 -14.88 0.53
C SER A 39 7.13 -13.71 0.27
N ALA A 40 8.24 -13.98 -0.38
CA ALA A 40 9.12 -12.95 -0.91
C ALA A 40 8.74 -12.65 -2.36
N ALA A 41 9.22 -11.53 -2.89
CA ALA A 41 9.09 -11.25 -4.32
C ALA A 41 9.76 -12.35 -5.14
N PRO A 42 9.25 -12.66 -6.35
CA PRO A 42 9.79 -13.75 -7.18
C PRO A 42 11.29 -13.64 -7.45
N LYS A 43 11.79 -12.42 -7.60
CA LYS A 43 13.22 -12.14 -7.76
C LYS A 43 14.05 -12.68 -6.58
N TYR A 44 13.45 -12.80 -5.42
CA TYR A 44 14.08 -13.31 -4.19
C TYR A 44 13.60 -14.72 -3.83
N LEU A 45 13.26 -15.50 -4.87
CA LEU A 45 12.85 -16.90 -4.75
C LEU A 45 11.51 -17.09 -4.02
N GLY A 46 10.65 -16.09 -4.06
CA GLY A 46 9.30 -16.16 -3.51
C GLY A 46 8.31 -16.76 -4.48
N ASP A 47 7.12 -17.06 -3.96
CA ASP A 47 5.99 -17.56 -4.73
C ASP A 47 5.21 -16.36 -5.32
N PRO A 48 5.13 -16.22 -6.66
CA PRO A 48 4.43 -15.10 -7.28
C PRO A 48 2.91 -15.10 -7.03
N ALA A 49 2.35 -16.20 -6.55
CA ALA A 49 0.92 -16.27 -6.21
C ALA A 49 0.60 -15.69 -4.84
N LEU A 50 1.61 -15.43 -4.01
CA LEU A 50 1.44 -14.92 -2.65
C LEU A 50 1.85 -13.45 -2.56
N VAL A 51 1.38 -12.77 -1.51
CA VAL A 51 1.70 -11.36 -1.26
C VAL A 51 3.14 -11.26 -0.76
N ASP A 52 3.89 -10.31 -1.29
CA ASP A 52 5.20 -9.96 -0.75
C ASP A 52 5.15 -8.67 0.09
N PRO A 53 6.16 -8.41 0.93
CA PRO A 53 6.17 -7.21 1.79
C PRO A 53 6.11 -5.90 1.03
N GLU A 54 6.70 -5.85 -0.15
CA GLU A 54 6.73 -4.64 -0.99
C GLU A 54 5.33 -4.32 -1.53
N GLU A 55 4.59 -5.34 -1.96
CA GLU A 55 3.17 -5.17 -2.36
C GLU A 55 2.32 -4.72 -1.19
N ALA A 56 2.53 -5.30 -0.01
CA ALA A 56 1.80 -4.91 1.19
C ALA A 56 2.09 -3.46 1.60
N PHE A 57 3.34 -3.01 1.44
CA PHE A 57 3.74 -1.63 1.70
C PHE A 57 3.01 -0.67 0.76
N VAL A 58 2.97 -0.98 -0.54
CA VAL A 58 2.24 -0.18 -1.53
C VAL A 58 0.75 -0.16 -1.23
N ALA A 59 0.17 -1.30 -0.88
CA ALA A 59 -1.25 -1.40 -0.53
C ALA A 59 -1.58 -0.57 0.72
N ALA A 60 -0.71 -0.57 1.73
CA ALA A 60 -0.90 0.22 2.94
C ALA A 60 -0.93 1.72 2.64
N ILE A 61 -0.02 2.19 1.78
CA ILE A 61 0.03 3.59 1.35
C ILE A 61 -1.23 3.98 0.58
N SER A 62 -1.61 3.17 -0.42
CA SER A 62 -2.80 3.42 -1.24
C SER A 62 -4.08 3.41 -0.41
N SER A 63 -4.23 2.41 0.45
CA SER A 63 -5.39 2.26 1.33
C SER A 63 -5.54 3.46 2.28
N CYS A 64 -4.45 3.89 2.90
CA CYS A 64 -4.47 5.02 3.81
C CYS A 64 -4.84 6.33 3.10
N HIS A 65 -4.28 6.55 1.90
CA HIS A 65 -4.63 7.72 1.09
C HIS A 65 -6.12 7.70 0.73
N MET A 66 -6.62 6.56 0.25
CA MET A 66 -8.04 6.38 -0.08
C MET A 66 -8.94 6.70 1.10
N LEU A 67 -8.68 6.11 2.26
CA LEU A 67 -9.50 6.32 3.46
C LEU A 67 -9.55 7.80 3.86
N THR A 68 -8.43 8.48 3.80
CA THR A 68 -8.35 9.90 4.10
C THR A 68 -9.07 10.73 3.05
N PHE A 69 -8.89 10.41 1.77
CA PHE A 69 -9.56 11.07 0.66
C PHE A 69 -11.10 10.93 0.77
N LEU A 70 -11.58 9.71 1.03
CA LEU A 70 -13.02 9.46 1.19
C LEU A 70 -13.61 10.27 2.35
N ALA A 71 -12.91 10.35 3.46
CA ALA A 71 -13.34 11.13 4.62
C ALA A 71 -13.45 12.63 4.28
N LEU A 72 -12.44 13.17 3.58
CA LEU A 72 -12.43 14.57 3.16
C LEU A 72 -13.52 14.88 2.14
N ALA A 73 -13.70 14.01 1.14
CA ALA A 73 -14.74 14.16 0.13
C ALA A 73 -16.14 14.15 0.76
N ALA A 74 -16.40 13.20 1.65
CA ALA A 74 -17.67 13.11 2.36
C ALA A 74 -17.93 14.34 3.23
N ARG A 75 -16.93 14.81 3.95
CA ARG A 75 -17.01 16.06 4.74
C ARG A 75 -17.43 17.24 3.88
N ASP A 76 -16.88 17.33 2.68
CA ASP A 76 -17.13 18.45 1.77
C ASP A 76 -18.40 18.26 0.92
N GLY A 77 -19.19 17.20 1.18
CA GLY A 77 -20.49 16.98 0.57
C GLY A 77 -20.46 16.25 -0.77
N PHE A 78 -19.33 15.72 -1.19
CA PHE A 78 -19.24 14.91 -2.41
C PHE A 78 -19.66 13.49 -2.15
N VAL A 79 -20.15 12.82 -3.19
CA VAL A 79 -20.54 11.41 -3.14
C VAL A 79 -19.66 10.62 -4.09
N ILE A 80 -19.03 9.58 -3.57
CA ILE A 80 -18.19 8.67 -4.34
C ILE A 80 -18.86 7.30 -4.36
N ASP A 81 -19.10 6.76 -5.55
CA ASP A 81 -19.67 5.42 -5.72
C ASP A 81 -18.60 4.34 -5.79
N ASP A 82 -17.45 4.66 -6.37
CA ASP A 82 -16.36 3.69 -6.56
C ASP A 82 -15.01 4.39 -6.55
N TYR A 83 -14.01 3.73 -6.00
CA TYR A 83 -12.63 4.21 -5.95
C TYR A 83 -11.71 3.02 -6.19
N GLU A 84 -10.93 3.07 -7.26
CA GLU A 84 -9.97 2.03 -7.59
C GLU A 84 -8.60 2.65 -7.87
N ASP A 85 -7.58 2.16 -7.19
CA ASP A 85 -6.22 2.65 -7.35
C ASP A 85 -5.29 1.50 -7.76
N GLY A 86 -4.74 1.59 -8.96
CA GLY A 86 -3.68 0.70 -9.41
C GLY A 86 -2.30 1.24 -9.03
N ALA A 87 -2.03 1.34 -7.75
CA ALA A 87 -0.80 1.91 -7.22
C ALA A 87 0.44 1.10 -7.60
N VAL A 88 1.55 1.80 -7.86
CA VAL A 88 2.83 1.17 -8.23
C VAL A 88 3.95 1.71 -7.35
N GLY A 89 4.72 0.80 -6.74
CA GLY A 89 5.94 1.12 -6.02
C GLY A 89 7.18 0.76 -6.84
N PHE A 90 8.24 1.55 -6.69
CA PHE A 90 9.47 1.38 -7.45
C PHE A 90 10.64 1.12 -6.52
N MET A 91 11.29 -0.04 -6.70
CA MET A 91 12.50 -0.42 -5.98
C MET A 91 13.73 0.20 -6.66
N GLU A 92 14.42 1.05 -5.95
CA GLU A 92 15.58 1.79 -6.46
C GLU A 92 16.61 1.95 -5.33
N ARG A 93 17.81 2.41 -5.66
CA ARG A 93 18.78 2.81 -4.63
C ARG A 93 18.39 4.18 -4.08
N ASN A 94 18.30 4.28 -2.76
CA ASN A 94 18.02 5.56 -2.10
C ASN A 94 19.32 6.40 -1.96
N ALA A 95 19.21 7.56 -1.32
CA ALA A 95 20.34 8.46 -1.09
C ALA A 95 21.51 7.80 -0.31
N GLU A 96 21.20 6.81 0.52
CA GLU A 96 22.18 6.04 1.29
C GLU A 96 22.71 4.82 0.52
N LYS A 97 22.40 4.70 -0.77
CA LYS A 97 22.79 3.60 -1.68
C LYS A 97 22.21 2.24 -1.28
N ARG A 98 21.11 2.23 -0.51
CA ARG A 98 20.38 1.02 -0.13
C ARG A 98 19.19 0.83 -1.05
N ILE A 99 18.87 -0.43 -1.35
CA ILE A 99 17.65 -0.76 -2.12
C ILE A 99 16.43 -0.48 -1.25
N ALA A 100 15.48 0.28 -1.77
CA ALA A 100 14.27 0.66 -1.05
C ALA A 100 13.15 0.98 -2.06
N ILE A 101 11.91 1.00 -1.58
CA ILE A 101 10.82 1.58 -2.36
C ILE A 101 10.95 3.09 -2.21
N THR A 102 11.56 3.73 -3.20
CA THR A 102 11.89 5.16 -3.14
C THR A 102 10.72 6.04 -3.52
N ARG A 103 9.78 5.50 -4.30
CA ARG A 103 8.59 6.24 -4.73
C ARG A 103 7.41 5.27 -4.95
N VAL A 104 6.23 5.79 -4.69
CA VAL A 104 4.95 5.13 -4.98
C VAL A 104 4.08 6.10 -5.76
N VAL A 105 3.52 5.63 -6.86
CA VAL A 105 2.60 6.39 -7.69
C VAL A 105 1.20 5.86 -7.48
N LEU A 106 0.30 6.71 -7.01
CA LEU A 106 -1.12 6.43 -6.86
C LEU A 106 -1.85 6.91 -8.11
N SER A 107 -2.77 6.12 -8.63
CA SER A 107 -3.53 6.43 -9.86
C SER A 107 -5.02 6.17 -9.64
N PRO A 108 -5.66 6.87 -8.68
CA PRO A 108 -7.03 6.57 -8.30
C PRO A 108 -8.01 6.94 -9.41
N LYS A 109 -8.82 5.97 -9.78
CA LYS A 109 -9.97 6.14 -10.67
C LYS A 109 -11.21 6.23 -9.81
N ILE A 110 -11.87 7.38 -9.85
CA ILE A 110 -13.00 7.68 -8.98
C ILE A 110 -14.28 7.81 -9.80
N THR A 111 -15.32 7.10 -9.38
CA THR A 111 -16.66 7.24 -9.93
C THR A 111 -17.50 8.04 -8.95
N TRP A 112 -17.92 9.22 -9.38
CA TRP A 112 -18.70 10.12 -8.54
C TRP A 112 -20.17 9.78 -8.61
N GLY A 113 -20.84 9.73 -7.45
CA GLY A 113 -22.28 9.46 -7.34
C GLY A 113 -23.13 10.72 -7.41
N GLY A 114 -22.51 11.87 -7.62
CA GLY A 114 -23.15 13.17 -7.75
C GLY A 114 -22.30 14.10 -8.59
N GLU A 115 -22.49 15.40 -8.43
CA GLU A 115 -21.67 16.40 -9.12
C GLU A 115 -20.20 16.25 -8.69
N PRO A 116 -19.27 16.01 -9.62
CA PRO A 116 -17.86 15.88 -9.27
C PRO A 116 -17.27 17.23 -8.89
N PRO A 117 -16.19 17.25 -8.10
CA PRO A 117 -15.48 18.50 -7.82
C PRO A 117 -14.80 19.04 -9.08
N SER A 118 -14.48 20.34 -9.04
CA SER A 118 -13.59 20.94 -10.05
C SER A 118 -12.22 20.27 -9.97
N GLN A 119 -11.41 20.42 -11.02
CA GLN A 119 -10.04 19.89 -11.00
C GLN A 119 -9.22 20.49 -9.86
N GLU A 120 -9.37 21.80 -9.63
CA GLU A 120 -8.71 22.51 -8.52
C GLU A 120 -9.09 21.89 -7.17
N LYS A 121 -10.38 21.61 -6.96
CA LYS A 121 -10.88 21.02 -5.72
C LYS A 121 -10.40 19.57 -5.59
N LEU A 122 -10.37 18.82 -6.68
CA LEU A 122 -9.86 17.45 -6.69
C LEU A 122 -8.38 17.43 -6.28
N ASP A 123 -7.57 18.32 -6.83
CA ASP A 123 -6.16 18.43 -6.50
C ASP A 123 -5.98 18.80 -5.02
N GLU A 124 -6.79 19.70 -4.49
CA GLU A 124 -6.80 20.05 -3.06
C GLU A 124 -7.15 18.86 -2.18
N LEU A 125 -8.15 18.07 -2.57
CA LEU A 125 -8.54 16.86 -1.83
C LEU A 125 -7.40 15.84 -1.78
N HIS A 126 -6.71 15.61 -2.88
CA HIS A 126 -5.57 14.70 -2.92
C HIS A 126 -4.38 15.23 -2.12
N GLU A 127 -4.09 16.53 -2.19
CA GLU A 127 -3.01 17.15 -1.43
C GLU A 127 -3.26 17.04 0.07
N ASN A 128 -4.49 17.33 0.51
CA ASN A 128 -4.87 17.19 1.91
C ASN A 128 -4.89 15.72 2.37
N ALA A 129 -5.33 14.81 1.50
CA ALA A 129 -5.29 13.39 1.81
C ALA A 129 -3.85 12.91 2.04
N HIS A 130 -2.92 13.33 1.20
CA HIS A 130 -1.50 13.02 1.37
C HIS A 130 -0.95 13.59 2.69
N LYS A 131 -1.26 14.84 2.99
CA LYS A 131 -0.80 15.53 4.19
C LYS A 131 -1.27 14.84 5.48
N HIS A 132 -2.47 14.29 5.47
CA HIS A 132 -3.08 13.64 6.64
C HIS A 132 -3.03 12.12 6.62
N CYS A 133 -2.41 11.52 5.61
CA CYS A 133 -2.23 10.07 5.53
C CYS A 133 -1.17 9.62 6.55
N PHE A 134 -1.59 8.83 7.54
CA PHE A 134 -0.69 8.38 8.62
C PHE A 134 0.48 7.56 8.08
N ILE A 135 0.25 6.71 7.09
CA ILE A 135 1.30 5.88 6.50
C ILE A 135 2.29 6.75 5.71
N ALA A 136 1.79 7.73 4.92
CA ALA A 136 2.66 8.66 4.21
C ALA A 136 3.56 9.44 5.18
N ASN A 137 3.02 9.82 6.34
CA ASN A 137 3.77 10.52 7.38
C ASN A 137 4.81 9.64 8.09
N SER A 138 4.75 8.34 7.90
CA SER A 138 5.61 7.36 8.57
C SER A 138 6.76 6.85 7.69
N VAL A 139 6.86 7.29 6.45
CA VAL A 139 7.84 6.79 5.47
C VAL A 139 8.61 7.92 4.82
N THR A 140 9.79 7.59 4.29
CA THR A 140 10.61 8.52 3.49
C THR A 140 10.33 8.39 2.00
N THR A 141 9.56 7.40 1.60
CA THR A 141 9.13 7.14 0.22
C THR A 141 8.39 8.35 -0.33
N LYS A 142 8.75 8.78 -1.54
CA LYS A 142 8.03 9.84 -2.24
C LYS A 142 6.73 9.28 -2.80
N ILE A 143 5.61 9.89 -2.42
CA ILE A 143 4.28 9.47 -2.87
C ILE A 143 3.71 10.57 -3.75
N SER A 144 3.24 10.20 -4.94
CA SER A 144 2.60 11.11 -5.88
C SER A 144 1.27 10.54 -6.36
N VAL A 145 0.38 11.42 -6.78
CA VAL A 145 -0.91 11.07 -7.37
C VAL A 145 -0.88 11.49 -8.83
N GLU A 146 -1.19 10.56 -9.73
CA GLU A 146 -1.25 10.81 -11.16
C GLU A 146 -2.63 10.43 -11.70
N GLU A 147 -2.97 10.96 -12.86
CA GLU A 147 -4.20 10.57 -13.55
C GLU A 147 -4.12 9.09 -13.93
N PRO A 148 -5.22 8.32 -13.81
CA PRO A 148 -5.25 6.94 -14.26
C PRO A 148 -5.06 6.87 -15.78
N SER A 149 -4.23 5.93 -16.20
CA SER A 149 -3.94 5.71 -17.63
C SER A 149 -5.04 4.89 -18.32
#